data_e5f8e36eef7fb81a220baf7df262dc12
#
_entry.id   e5f8e36eef7fb81a220baf7df262dc12
#
_cell.length_a   1.000
_cell.length_b   1.000
_cell.length_c   1.000
_cell.angle_alpha   90.00
_cell.angle_beta   90.00
_cell.angle_gamma   90.00
#
_symmetry.space_group_name_H-M   'P 1'
#
loop_
_entity.id
_entity.type
_entity.pdbx_description
1 polymer ?
#
loop_
_entity_poly.entity_id
_entity_poly.type
_entity_poly.pdbx_seq_one_letter_code
_entity_poly.pdbx_strand_id
1 'polypeptide(L)'
;MKPVFIFISLLIMLCPAFSQSRIEHYLDSLGLVNVGRMDPTLKIDLMYTRADNFTGKVLYEDLQEAYLHPEAAKALLQAQKRLKELYPGYSLIIYDAARPMSVQQKMWNVVKGTSQNIYVSNPARGGGLHNYGLAVDVSIADEKGNPLPMGTKVDHLGKEAHIDTEAAMVQQGVITAQERRNRLLLRRVMTDVGYKPLRSEWWHFNFRSREEAKRNYKVIR
;
A
#
# COMPACT_ATOMS: atom_id res chain seq x y z
N MET A 1 -22.41 61.06 -19.71
CA MET A 1 -21.80 59.71 -19.69
C MET A 1 -21.33 59.44 -18.27
N LYS A 2 -21.93 58.46 -17.59
CA LYS A 2 -21.56 58.07 -16.22
C LYS A 2 -20.53 56.92 -16.30
N PRO A 3 -19.42 56.96 -15.56
CA PRO A 3 -18.42 55.89 -15.57
C PRO A 3 -19.00 54.66 -14.85
N VAL A 4 -18.91 53.49 -15.52
CA VAL A 4 -19.22 52.19 -14.96
C VAL A 4 -17.94 51.66 -14.34
N PHE A 5 -17.92 51.55 -13.03
CA PHE A 5 -16.82 50.87 -12.31
C PHE A 5 -17.11 49.37 -12.30
N ILE A 6 -16.29 48.59 -13.02
CA ILE A 6 -16.30 47.15 -12.95
C ILE A 6 -15.41 46.72 -11.77
N PHE A 7 -16.02 46.21 -10.68
CA PHE A 7 -15.33 45.55 -9.59
C PHE A 7 -14.96 44.12 -10.03
N ILE A 8 -13.69 43.89 -10.32
CA ILE A 8 -13.16 42.51 -10.51
C ILE A 8 -12.91 41.96 -9.11
N SER A 9 -13.78 41.07 -8.64
CA SER A 9 -13.61 40.33 -7.40
C SER A 9 -12.61 39.20 -7.67
N LEU A 10 -11.37 39.34 -7.16
CA LEU A 10 -10.33 38.31 -7.21
C LEU A 10 -10.66 37.25 -6.17
N LEU A 11 -11.28 36.14 -6.60
CA LEU A 11 -11.55 34.99 -5.76
C LEU A 11 -10.23 34.24 -5.51
N ILE A 12 -9.56 34.55 -4.39
CA ILE A 12 -8.39 33.78 -3.93
C ILE A 12 -8.90 32.45 -3.43
N MET A 13 -8.77 31.39 -4.24
CA MET A 13 -8.93 30.02 -3.77
C MET A 13 -7.80 29.72 -2.79
N LEU A 14 -8.09 29.80 -1.50
CA LEU A 14 -7.25 29.24 -0.44
C LEU A 14 -7.29 27.70 -0.57
N CYS A 15 -6.33 27.13 -1.30
CA CYS A 15 -6.05 25.70 -1.15
C CYS A 15 -5.65 25.46 0.30
N PRO A 16 -6.33 24.56 1.05
CA PRO A 16 -5.87 24.19 2.37
C PRO A 16 -4.46 23.58 2.23
N ALA A 17 -3.46 24.29 2.74
CA ALA A 17 -2.14 23.71 2.89
C ALA A 17 -2.26 22.62 3.96
N PHE A 18 -2.37 21.35 3.55
CA PHE A 18 -2.25 20.24 4.47
C PHE A 18 -0.84 20.28 5.05
N SER A 19 -0.74 20.69 6.31
CA SER A 19 0.52 20.62 7.06
C SER A 19 0.90 19.16 7.21
N GLN A 20 2.13 18.82 6.81
CA GLN A 20 2.68 17.48 7.05
C GLN A 20 2.63 17.14 8.54
N SER A 21 2.28 15.90 8.86
CA SER A 21 2.28 15.39 10.22
C SER A 21 3.72 15.14 10.74
N ARG A 22 3.86 14.96 12.05
CA ARG A 22 5.18 14.66 12.67
C ARG A 22 5.78 13.37 12.13
N ILE A 23 4.95 12.35 11.90
CA ILE A 23 5.41 11.07 11.34
C ILE A 23 5.87 11.24 9.89
N GLU A 24 5.18 12.02 9.09
CA GLU A 24 5.56 12.27 7.69
C GLU A 24 6.89 13.04 7.60
N HIS A 25 7.10 14.06 8.43
CA HIS A 25 8.41 14.74 8.56
C HIS A 25 9.52 13.76 8.97
N TYR A 26 9.23 12.83 9.86
CA TYR A 26 10.19 11.81 10.27
C TYR A 26 10.52 10.87 9.10
N LEU A 27 9.52 10.42 8.33
CA LEU A 27 9.74 9.57 7.16
C LEU A 27 10.58 10.28 6.09
N ASP A 28 10.31 11.56 5.81
CA ASP A 28 11.14 12.39 4.93
C ASP A 28 12.59 12.48 5.43
N SER A 29 12.80 12.66 6.74
CA SER A 29 14.14 12.73 7.34
C SER A 29 14.94 11.44 7.23
N LEU A 30 14.24 10.29 7.05
CA LEU A 30 14.86 9.00 6.75
C LEU A 30 15.22 8.84 5.26
N GLY A 31 14.84 9.79 4.41
CA GLY A 31 15.02 9.75 2.96
C GLY A 31 13.96 8.92 2.24
N LEU A 32 12.83 8.62 2.88
CA LEU A 32 11.68 8.02 2.22
C LEU A 32 10.93 9.07 1.40
N VAL A 33 10.21 8.64 0.37
CA VAL A 33 9.50 9.54 -0.53
C VAL A 33 8.01 9.23 -0.56
N ASN A 34 7.19 10.27 -0.63
CA ASN A 34 5.73 10.17 -0.74
C ASN A 34 5.35 9.79 -2.17
N VAL A 35 4.82 8.58 -2.36
CA VAL A 35 4.51 8.05 -3.68
C VAL A 35 3.29 8.71 -4.32
N GLY A 36 2.33 9.20 -3.53
CA GLY A 36 1.17 9.94 -4.03
C GLY A 36 1.55 11.30 -4.62
N ARG A 37 2.58 11.97 -4.05
CA ARG A 37 3.13 13.21 -4.63
C ARG A 37 3.95 12.94 -5.88
N MET A 38 4.60 11.77 -5.98
CA MET A 38 5.37 11.39 -7.17
C MET A 38 4.47 11.03 -8.37
N ASP A 39 3.33 10.39 -8.11
CA ASP A 39 2.31 10.08 -9.12
C ASP A 39 0.91 10.24 -8.53
N PRO A 40 0.23 11.39 -8.78
CA PRO A 40 -1.12 11.65 -8.28
C PRO A 40 -2.20 10.72 -8.85
N THR A 41 -1.87 9.88 -9.82
CA THR A 41 -2.80 8.88 -10.35
C THR A 41 -2.83 7.61 -9.51
N LEU A 42 -1.88 7.40 -8.59
CA LEU A 42 -1.97 6.36 -7.56
C LEU A 42 -3.11 6.68 -6.60
N LYS A 43 -3.85 5.66 -6.20
CA LYS A 43 -4.86 5.81 -5.16
C LYS A 43 -4.25 5.44 -3.81
N ILE A 44 -4.26 6.37 -2.86
CA ILE A 44 -3.79 6.13 -1.50
C ILE A 44 -5.00 5.90 -0.61
N ASP A 45 -5.10 4.70 -0.02
CA ASP A 45 -6.19 4.28 0.85
C ASP A 45 -5.62 3.46 2.02
N LEU A 46 -4.78 4.11 2.86
CA LEU A 46 -4.09 3.44 3.96
C LEU A 46 -5.10 2.80 4.92
N MET A 47 -5.16 1.48 4.93
CA MET A 47 -6.16 0.72 5.66
C MET A 47 -6.06 0.86 7.18
N TYR A 48 -4.87 1.11 7.71
CA TYR A 48 -4.64 1.25 9.15
C TYR A 48 -4.98 2.64 9.71
N THR A 49 -5.47 3.57 8.87
CA THR A 49 -6.12 4.82 9.28
C THR A 49 -7.56 4.60 9.76
N ARG A 50 -8.11 3.41 9.57
CA ARG A 50 -9.47 3.00 9.96
C ARG A 50 -9.41 1.78 10.87
N ALA A 51 -10.51 1.48 11.58
CA ALA A 51 -10.61 0.33 12.46
C ALA A 51 -11.08 -0.96 11.77
N ASP A 52 -11.44 -0.92 10.48
CA ASP A 52 -11.91 -2.06 9.68
C ASP A 52 -10.75 -2.93 9.13
N ASN A 53 -9.66 -3.05 9.89
CA ASN A 53 -8.52 -3.93 9.67
C ASN A 53 -8.50 -5.08 10.69
N PHE A 54 -7.58 -6.05 10.54
CA PHE A 54 -7.53 -7.24 11.39
C PHE A 54 -7.31 -6.95 12.89
N THR A 55 -6.80 -5.77 13.25
CA THR A 55 -6.59 -5.40 14.66
C THR A 55 -7.82 -4.81 15.32
N GLY A 56 -8.81 -4.39 14.55
CA GLY A 56 -10.01 -3.68 15.02
C GLY A 56 -9.73 -2.28 15.56
N LYS A 57 -8.57 -1.68 15.26
CA LYS A 57 -8.11 -0.39 15.80
C LYS A 57 -7.53 0.50 14.72
N VAL A 58 -7.63 1.82 14.90
CA VAL A 58 -6.83 2.80 14.16
C VAL A 58 -5.39 2.69 14.65
N LEU A 59 -4.46 2.45 13.73
CA LEU A 59 -3.03 2.34 14.03
C LEU A 59 -2.22 3.53 13.47
N TYR A 60 -2.68 4.14 12.37
CA TYR A 60 -2.13 5.35 11.78
C TYR A 60 -3.00 6.54 12.19
N GLU A 61 -2.60 7.21 13.26
CA GLU A 61 -3.36 8.36 13.81
C GLU A 61 -3.07 9.64 13.01
N ASP A 62 -1.83 9.82 12.56
CA ASP A 62 -1.31 11.00 11.87
C ASP A 62 -0.57 10.71 10.55
N LEU A 63 -0.48 9.44 10.12
CA LEU A 63 0.05 9.05 8.81
C LEU A 63 -1.10 8.87 7.82
N GLN A 64 -1.21 9.77 6.85
CA GLN A 64 -2.25 9.76 5.81
C GLN A 64 -1.71 9.46 4.41
N GLU A 65 -0.39 9.49 4.24
CA GLU A 65 0.30 9.40 2.98
C GLU A 65 1.18 8.14 2.91
N ALA A 66 1.32 7.57 1.71
CA ALA A 66 2.14 6.39 1.49
C ALA A 66 3.59 6.77 1.18
N TYR A 67 4.51 6.28 2.00
CA TYR A 67 5.95 6.50 1.86
C TYR A 67 6.69 5.21 1.53
N LEU A 68 7.69 5.27 0.66
CA LEU A 68 8.58 4.16 0.33
C LEU A 68 10.04 4.63 0.24
N HIS A 69 10.96 3.68 0.33
CA HIS A 69 12.34 3.93 -0.07
C HIS A 69 12.39 4.33 -1.55
N PRO A 70 13.24 5.31 -1.98
CA PRO A 70 13.24 5.84 -3.35
C PRO A 70 13.32 4.79 -4.45
N GLU A 71 14.07 3.71 -4.26
CA GLU A 71 14.17 2.63 -5.23
C GLU A 71 12.85 1.86 -5.36
N ALA A 72 12.21 1.53 -4.23
CA ALA A 72 10.92 0.85 -4.20
C ALA A 72 9.82 1.75 -4.79
N ALA A 73 9.82 3.05 -4.46
CA ALA A 73 8.92 4.03 -5.03
C ALA A 73 9.04 4.12 -6.56
N LYS A 74 10.27 4.24 -7.08
CA LYS A 74 10.52 4.26 -8.53
C LYS A 74 9.97 3.01 -9.23
N ALA A 75 10.17 1.83 -8.65
CA ALA A 75 9.61 0.58 -9.18
C ALA A 75 8.08 0.57 -9.13
N LEU A 76 7.46 1.08 -8.04
CA LEU A 76 6.00 1.18 -7.93
C LEU A 76 5.39 2.08 -9.02
N LEU A 77 6.04 3.21 -9.32
CA LEU A 77 5.62 4.10 -10.40
C LEU A 77 5.72 3.42 -11.78
N GLN A 78 6.74 2.59 -11.99
CA GLN A 78 6.84 1.78 -13.20
C GLN A 78 5.73 0.73 -13.28
N ALA A 79 5.33 0.10 -12.17
CA ALA A 79 4.19 -0.82 -12.12
C ALA A 79 2.89 -0.10 -12.46
N GLN A 80 2.66 1.11 -11.91
CA GLN A 80 1.51 1.95 -12.25
C GLN A 80 1.47 2.28 -13.75
N LYS A 81 2.60 2.71 -14.31
CA LYS A 81 2.72 2.96 -15.76
C LYS A 81 2.40 1.69 -16.56
N ARG A 82 2.97 0.55 -16.17
CA ARG A 82 2.73 -0.73 -16.83
C ARG A 82 1.27 -1.16 -16.78
N LEU A 83 0.60 -0.94 -15.64
CA LEU A 83 -0.84 -1.20 -15.51
C LEU A 83 -1.64 -0.33 -16.48
N LYS A 84 -1.34 0.97 -16.57
CA LYS A 84 -2.03 1.91 -17.48
C LYS A 84 -1.78 1.64 -18.96
N GLU A 85 -0.62 1.09 -19.33
CA GLU A 85 -0.36 0.61 -20.69
C GLU A 85 -1.28 -0.55 -21.10
N LEU A 86 -1.61 -1.44 -20.14
CA LEU A 86 -2.51 -2.58 -20.36
C LEU A 86 -3.98 -2.19 -20.25
N TYR A 87 -4.31 -1.31 -19.30
CA TYR A 87 -5.66 -0.84 -18.96
C TYR A 87 -5.63 0.65 -18.62
N PRO A 88 -5.79 1.56 -19.59
CA PRO A 88 -5.59 3.01 -19.40
C PRO A 88 -6.42 3.65 -18.28
N GLY A 89 -7.62 3.11 -17.99
CA GLY A 89 -8.49 3.59 -16.91
C GLY A 89 -8.15 3.04 -15.51
N TYR A 90 -7.27 2.03 -15.41
CA TYR A 90 -6.97 1.38 -14.13
C TYR A 90 -5.87 2.11 -13.36
N SER A 91 -5.86 1.89 -12.05
CA SER A 91 -4.84 2.46 -11.16
C SER A 91 -4.52 1.49 -10.02
N LEU A 92 -3.29 1.54 -9.51
CA LEU A 92 -2.94 0.87 -8.25
C LEU A 92 -3.59 1.60 -7.07
N ILE A 93 -4.04 0.82 -6.07
CA ILE A 93 -4.47 1.30 -4.76
C ILE A 93 -3.42 0.86 -3.75
N ILE A 94 -2.91 1.78 -2.94
CA ILE A 94 -1.92 1.52 -1.90
C ILE A 94 -2.64 1.46 -0.56
N TYR A 95 -2.65 0.28 0.06
CA TYR A 95 -3.28 0.04 1.36
C TYR A 95 -2.29 0.12 2.53
N ASP A 96 -1.02 -0.18 2.28
CA ASP A 96 0.07 0.03 3.23
C ASP A 96 1.43 0.15 2.52
N ALA A 97 2.38 0.88 3.16
CA ALA A 97 3.71 1.11 2.62
C ALA A 97 4.74 1.15 3.77
N ALA A 98 5.37 2.30 4.03
CA ALA A 98 6.26 2.49 5.17
C ALA A 98 5.48 2.39 6.48
N ARG A 99 5.87 1.45 7.35
CA ARG A 99 5.20 1.15 8.63
C ARG A 99 6.18 1.32 9.78
N PRO A 100 5.93 2.23 10.75
CA PRO A 100 6.76 2.34 11.94
C PRO A 100 6.78 1.03 12.75
N MET A 101 7.91 0.75 13.39
CA MET A 101 8.09 -0.45 14.22
C MET A 101 7.13 -0.46 15.42
N SER A 102 6.76 0.73 15.94
CA SER A 102 5.76 0.87 17.00
C SER A 102 4.39 0.34 16.57
N VAL A 103 3.99 0.60 15.30
CA VAL A 103 2.76 0.06 14.72
C VAL A 103 2.87 -1.45 14.51
N GLN A 104 4.02 -1.93 13.98
CA GLN A 104 4.29 -3.37 13.85
C GLN A 104 4.16 -4.10 15.19
N GLN A 105 4.60 -3.48 16.30
CA GLN A 105 4.46 -4.05 17.64
C GLN A 105 2.97 -4.13 18.08
N LYS A 106 2.16 -3.11 17.78
CA LYS A 106 0.71 -3.14 18.05
C LYS A 106 0.05 -4.30 17.29
N MET A 107 0.37 -4.50 16.00
CA MET A 107 -0.12 -5.61 15.18
C MET A 107 0.29 -6.97 15.73
N TRP A 108 1.59 -7.13 16.04
CA TRP A 108 2.11 -8.38 16.63
C TRP A 108 1.42 -8.76 17.93
N ASN A 109 1.12 -7.77 18.77
CA ASN A 109 0.44 -8.02 20.05
C ASN A 109 -0.96 -8.63 19.90
N VAL A 110 -1.63 -8.42 18.77
CA VAL A 110 -2.95 -9.02 18.47
C VAL A 110 -2.81 -10.50 18.12
N VAL A 111 -1.77 -10.89 17.37
CA VAL A 111 -1.66 -12.25 16.83
C VAL A 111 -0.66 -13.15 17.57
N LYS A 112 0.18 -12.58 18.45
CA LYS A 112 1.15 -13.37 19.22
C LYS A 112 0.42 -14.44 20.05
N GLY A 113 0.92 -15.69 19.98
CA GLY A 113 0.29 -16.82 20.68
C GLY A 113 -0.91 -17.43 19.97
N THR A 114 -1.30 -16.93 18.80
CA THR A 114 -2.35 -17.52 17.94
C THR A 114 -1.73 -18.16 16.68
N SER A 115 -2.52 -18.97 15.95
CA SER A 115 -2.10 -19.52 14.65
C SER A 115 -1.91 -18.43 13.56
N GLN A 116 -2.47 -17.23 13.75
CA GLN A 116 -2.36 -16.11 12.82
C GLN A 116 -1.01 -15.37 12.92
N ASN A 117 -0.15 -15.71 13.87
CA ASN A 117 1.16 -15.08 14.03
C ASN A 117 2.09 -15.26 12.82
N ILE A 118 1.81 -16.21 11.94
CA ILE A 118 2.55 -16.45 10.70
C ILE A 118 2.37 -15.33 9.66
N TYR A 119 1.27 -14.58 9.74
CA TYR A 119 0.95 -13.47 8.81
C TYR A 119 1.54 -12.12 9.25
N VAL A 120 2.01 -12.00 10.50
CA VAL A 120 2.53 -10.73 11.03
C VAL A 120 4.00 -10.88 11.43
N SER A 121 4.88 -10.10 10.84
CA SER A 121 6.31 -10.16 11.16
C SER A 121 6.58 -9.78 12.61
N ASN A 122 7.37 -10.61 13.32
CA ASN A 122 7.73 -10.39 14.71
C ASN A 122 8.72 -9.22 14.86
N PRO A 123 8.37 -8.14 15.58
CA PRO A 123 9.24 -6.98 15.80
C PRO A 123 10.57 -7.33 16.47
N ALA A 124 10.58 -8.28 17.44
CA ALA A 124 11.78 -8.73 18.12
C ALA A 124 12.82 -9.41 17.18
N ARG A 125 12.38 -9.81 15.97
CA ARG A 125 13.23 -10.37 14.91
C ARG A 125 13.54 -9.34 13.81
N GLY A 126 13.32 -8.05 14.07
CA GLY A 126 13.58 -6.94 13.14
C GLY A 126 12.42 -6.61 12.21
N GLY A 127 11.18 -6.99 12.56
CA GLY A 127 9.99 -6.63 11.81
C GLY A 127 9.91 -7.23 10.41
N GLY A 128 9.11 -6.60 9.53
CA GLY A 128 8.93 -6.92 8.11
C GLY A 128 9.54 -5.85 7.20
N LEU A 129 9.37 -6.01 5.88
CA LEU A 129 9.95 -5.06 4.91
C LEU A 129 9.22 -3.73 4.83
N HIS A 130 7.96 -3.64 5.26
CA HIS A 130 7.28 -2.36 5.50
C HIS A 130 8.04 -1.47 6.50
N ASN A 131 8.70 -2.07 7.50
CA ASN A 131 9.47 -1.32 8.50
C ASN A 131 10.77 -0.71 7.97
N TYR A 132 11.06 -0.89 6.68
CA TYR A 132 12.18 -0.31 5.95
C TYR A 132 11.72 0.51 4.74
N GLY A 133 10.40 0.64 4.52
CA GLY A 133 9.86 1.23 3.30
C GLY A 133 10.14 0.44 2.02
N LEU A 134 10.30 -0.88 2.13
CA LEU A 134 10.69 -1.81 1.07
C LEU A 134 9.61 -2.86 0.75
N ALA A 135 8.41 -2.69 1.26
CA ALA A 135 7.24 -3.48 0.92
C ALA A 135 6.03 -2.59 0.75
N VAL A 136 5.05 -3.08 -0.01
CA VAL A 136 3.80 -2.40 -0.25
C VAL A 136 2.65 -3.41 -0.30
N ASP A 137 1.51 -3.06 0.30
CA ASP A 137 0.25 -3.77 0.16
C ASP A 137 -0.62 -3.03 -0.85
N VAL A 138 -0.94 -3.69 -1.97
CA VAL A 138 -1.57 -3.05 -3.12
C VAL A 138 -2.70 -3.87 -3.71
N SER A 139 -3.62 -3.18 -4.40
CA SER A 139 -4.62 -3.76 -5.29
C SER A 139 -4.76 -2.90 -6.54
N ILE A 140 -5.76 -3.21 -7.37
CA ILE A 140 -6.08 -2.48 -8.60
C ILE A 140 -7.48 -1.88 -8.46
N ALA A 141 -7.65 -0.62 -8.86
CA ALA A 141 -8.94 0.02 -9.09
C ALA A 141 -9.27 0.06 -10.59
N ASP A 142 -10.55 -0.07 -10.91
CA ASP A 142 -11.10 0.17 -12.24
C ASP A 142 -11.16 1.66 -12.60
N GLU A 143 -11.65 2.00 -13.80
CA GLU A 143 -11.81 3.38 -14.29
C GLU A 143 -12.77 4.22 -13.45
N LYS A 144 -13.67 3.59 -12.67
CA LYS A 144 -14.60 4.26 -11.75
C LYS A 144 -13.99 4.45 -10.37
N GLY A 145 -12.80 3.87 -10.14
CA GLY A 145 -12.11 3.95 -8.87
C GLY A 145 -12.49 2.85 -7.88
N ASN A 146 -13.29 1.86 -8.28
CA ASN A 146 -13.65 0.74 -7.42
C ASN A 146 -12.53 -0.31 -7.40
N PRO A 147 -12.19 -0.89 -6.24
CA PRO A 147 -11.27 -2.00 -6.18
C PRO A 147 -11.77 -3.19 -7.01
N LEU A 148 -10.89 -3.80 -7.81
CA LEU A 148 -11.22 -5.05 -8.48
C LEU A 148 -11.45 -6.16 -7.45
N PRO A 149 -12.43 -7.05 -7.68
CA PRO A 149 -12.64 -8.20 -6.80
C PRO A 149 -11.43 -9.14 -6.83
N MET A 150 -10.90 -9.47 -5.64
CA MET A 150 -9.71 -10.30 -5.45
C MET A 150 -10.01 -11.60 -4.67
N GLY A 151 -11.29 -11.87 -4.33
CA GLY A 151 -11.73 -13.07 -3.60
C GLY A 151 -11.59 -12.96 -2.08
N THR A 152 -10.72 -12.11 -1.58
CA THR A 152 -10.65 -11.71 -0.17
C THR A 152 -10.38 -10.21 -0.08
N LYS A 153 -10.66 -9.64 1.08
CA LYS A 153 -10.13 -8.31 1.42
C LYS A 153 -8.60 -8.39 1.57
N VAL A 154 -7.92 -7.26 1.43
CA VAL A 154 -6.56 -7.08 1.93
C VAL A 154 -6.57 -7.34 3.43
N ASP A 155 -5.47 -7.83 3.98
CA ASP A 155 -5.35 -8.15 5.42
C ASP A 155 -6.17 -9.36 5.89
N HIS A 156 -6.66 -10.19 4.95
CA HIS A 156 -7.32 -11.46 5.29
C HIS A 156 -6.30 -12.50 5.76
N LEU A 157 -6.28 -12.78 7.06
CA LEU A 157 -5.34 -13.72 7.69
C LEU A 157 -5.83 -15.18 7.56
N GLY A 158 -5.92 -15.68 6.32
CA GLY A 158 -6.44 -17.01 5.99
C GLY A 158 -5.86 -17.58 4.70
N LYS A 159 -6.05 -18.89 4.49
CA LYS A 159 -5.51 -19.60 3.32
C LYS A 159 -6.06 -19.10 1.98
N GLU A 160 -7.22 -18.47 2.00
CA GLU A 160 -7.88 -17.87 0.84
C GLU A 160 -7.08 -16.69 0.25
N ALA A 161 -6.17 -16.11 1.05
CA ALA A 161 -5.24 -15.07 0.60
C ALA A 161 -3.99 -15.61 -0.12
N HIS A 162 -3.69 -16.91 0.00
CA HIS A 162 -2.50 -17.53 -0.57
C HIS A 162 -2.51 -17.54 -2.09
N ILE A 163 -1.33 -17.38 -2.70
CA ILE A 163 -1.19 -17.34 -4.15
C ILE A 163 -0.80 -18.66 -4.80
N ASP A 164 -0.29 -19.61 -4.02
CA ASP A 164 0.18 -20.92 -4.52
C ASP A 164 -0.93 -21.93 -4.76
N THR A 165 -2.12 -21.69 -4.22
CA THR A 165 -3.28 -22.58 -4.35
C THR A 165 -4.45 -21.98 -5.14
N GLU A 166 -4.25 -20.85 -5.81
CA GLU A 166 -5.32 -20.11 -6.53
C GLU A 166 -6.06 -20.97 -7.58
N ALA A 167 -5.37 -21.85 -8.29
CA ALA A 167 -6.02 -22.72 -9.28
C ALA A 167 -6.97 -23.72 -8.60
N ALA A 168 -6.54 -24.33 -7.50
CA ALA A 168 -7.37 -25.25 -6.71
C ALA A 168 -8.54 -24.51 -6.07
N MET A 169 -8.32 -23.30 -5.56
CA MET A 169 -9.40 -22.47 -4.99
C MET A 169 -10.49 -22.14 -6.02
N VAL A 170 -10.13 -21.89 -7.28
CA VAL A 170 -11.12 -21.70 -8.36
C VAL A 170 -11.92 -22.99 -8.60
N GLN A 171 -11.25 -24.14 -8.65
CA GLN A 171 -11.94 -25.45 -8.84
C GLN A 171 -12.90 -25.76 -7.69
N GLN A 172 -12.57 -25.34 -6.48
CA GLN A 172 -13.37 -25.53 -5.28
C GLN A 172 -14.46 -24.45 -5.07
N GLY A 173 -14.50 -23.42 -5.95
CA GLY A 173 -15.45 -22.30 -5.80
C GLY A 173 -15.15 -21.34 -4.65
N VAL A 174 -13.94 -21.39 -4.07
CA VAL A 174 -13.49 -20.47 -3.00
C VAL A 174 -13.24 -19.06 -3.54
N ILE A 175 -12.64 -18.97 -4.72
CA ILE A 175 -12.53 -17.73 -5.48
C ILE A 175 -13.01 -17.97 -6.91
N THR A 176 -13.45 -16.92 -7.58
CA THR A 176 -13.87 -17.00 -8.98
C THR A 176 -12.66 -16.99 -9.95
N ALA A 177 -12.86 -17.45 -11.17
CA ALA A 177 -11.86 -17.34 -12.22
C ALA A 177 -11.50 -15.86 -12.52
N GLN A 178 -12.45 -14.91 -12.35
CA GLN A 178 -12.19 -13.49 -12.54
C GLN A 178 -11.30 -12.93 -11.43
N GLU A 179 -11.55 -13.25 -10.17
CA GLU A 179 -10.71 -12.84 -9.03
C GLU A 179 -9.27 -13.35 -9.19
N ARG A 180 -9.13 -14.60 -9.62
CA ARG A 180 -7.80 -15.12 -9.95
C ARG A 180 -7.13 -14.35 -11.09
N ARG A 181 -7.84 -13.99 -12.17
CA ARG A 181 -7.28 -13.17 -13.25
C ARG A 181 -6.83 -11.80 -12.73
N ASN A 182 -7.60 -11.18 -11.85
CA ASN A 182 -7.25 -9.89 -11.24
C ASN A 182 -5.97 -9.99 -10.38
N ARG A 183 -5.83 -11.04 -9.56
CA ARG A 183 -4.60 -11.31 -8.79
C ARG A 183 -3.39 -11.55 -9.72
N LEU A 184 -3.58 -12.28 -10.82
CA LEU A 184 -2.53 -12.53 -11.81
C LEU A 184 -2.09 -11.24 -12.52
N LEU A 185 -3.03 -10.35 -12.85
CA LEU A 185 -2.72 -9.04 -13.42
C LEU A 185 -1.87 -8.19 -12.45
N LEU A 186 -2.33 -8.07 -11.19
CA LEU A 186 -1.58 -7.36 -10.16
C LEU A 186 -0.16 -7.93 -10.01
N ARG A 187 -0.06 -9.24 -9.83
CA ARG A 187 1.23 -9.92 -9.68
C ARG A 187 2.15 -9.69 -10.87
N ARG A 188 1.62 -9.75 -12.10
CA ARG A 188 2.39 -9.48 -13.33
C ARG A 188 3.00 -8.08 -13.30
N VAL A 189 2.19 -7.03 -13.15
CA VAL A 189 2.69 -5.65 -13.21
C VAL A 189 3.69 -5.34 -12.11
N MET A 190 3.54 -5.94 -10.93
CA MET A 190 4.47 -5.77 -9.81
C MET A 190 5.78 -6.55 -10.03
N THR A 191 5.72 -7.78 -10.53
CA THR A 191 6.94 -8.58 -10.78
C THR A 191 7.73 -8.10 -11.98
N ASP A 192 7.08 -7.56 -13.01
CA ASP A 192 7.73 -6.98 -14.20
C ASP A 192 8.71 -5.84 -13.83
N VAL A 193 8.54 -5.21 -12.66
CA VAL A 193 9.37 -4.09 -12.18
C VAL A 193 10.26 -4.46 -10.98
N GLY A 194 10.37 -5.75 -10.65
CA GLY A 194 11.31 -6.25 -9.65
C GLY A 194 10.76 -6.48 -8.25
N TYR A 195 9.48 -6.21 -8.00
CA TYR A 195 8.83 -6.62 -6.76
C TYR A 195 8.65 -8.15 -6.71
N LYS A 196 8.67 -8.70 -5.50
CA LYS A 196 8.52 -10.14 -5.24
C LYS A 196 7.26 -10.37 -4.42
N PRO A 197 6.30 -11.20 -4.90
CA PRO A 197 5.07 -11.48 -4.17
C PRO A 197 5.36 -12.31 -2.92
N LEU A 198 4.53 -12.16 -1.90
CA LEU A 198 4.52 -13.01 -0.73
C LEU A 198 3.53 -14.17 -0.94
N ARG A 199 3.96 -15.40 -0.63
CA ARG A 199 3.16 -16.60 -0.89
C ARG A 199 1.83 -16.65 -0.14
N SER A 200 1.80 -16.12 1.09
CA SER A 200 0.63 -16.12 1.97
C SER A 200 -0.36 -14.98 1.75
N GLU A 201 -0.02 -13.98 0.90
CA GLU A 201 -0.77 -12.73 0.79
C GLU A 201 -0.74 -12.21 -0.65
N TRP A 202 -1.88 -12.22 -1.36
CA TRP A 202 -1.95 -11.82 -2.77
C TRP A 202 -1.65 -10.33 -3.00
N TRP A 203 -1.82 -9.48 -1.98
CA TRP A 203 -1.64 -8.02 -2.02
C TRP A 203 -0.22 -7.57 -1.69
N HIS A 204 0.58 -8.40 -0.98
CA HIS A 204 1.89 -8.02 -0.43
C HIS A 204 3.03 -8.26 -1.41
N PHE A 205 3.84 -7.24 -1.61
CA PHE A 205 5.01 -7.28 -2.48
C PHE A 205 6.24 -6.69 -1.81
N ASN A 206 7.33 -7.46 -1.82
CA ASN A 206 8.63 -7.09 -1.28
C ASN A 206 9.56 -6.60 -2.39
N PHE A 207 10.28 -5.48 -2.17
CA PHE A 207 11.23 -4.96 -3.17
C PHE A 207 12.66 -5.51 -2.97
N ARG A 208 13.03 -5.85 -1.73
CA ARG A 208 14.34 -6.44 -1.38
C ARG A 208 14.18 -7.70 -0.55
N SER A 209 15.28 -8.41 -0.31
CA SER A 209 15.29 -9.49 0.68
C SER A 209 15.37 -8.91 2.10
N ARG A 210 14.97 -9.71 3.08
CA ARG A 210 15.01 -9.31 4.49
C ARG A 210 16.45 -9.14 4.99
N GLU A 211 17.38 -9.95 4.51
CA GLU A 211 18.81 -9.90 4.83
C GLU A 211 19.43 -8.62 4.29
N GLU A 212 19.09 -8.25 3.06
CA GLU A 212 19.55 -7.02 2.42
C GLU A 212 19.00 -5.79 3.15
N ALA A 213 17.70 -5.81 3.49
CA ALA A 213 17.06 -4.72 4.22
C ALA A 213 17.77 -4.46 5.56
N LYS A 214 18.02 -5.48 6.34
CA LYS A 214 18.69 -5.36 7.64
C LYS A 214 20.13 -4.84 7.55
N ARG A 215 20.84 -5.14 6.47
CA ARG A 215 22.23 -4.70 6.30
C ARG A 215 22.35 -3.27 5.79
N ASN A 216 21.46 -2.87 4.90
CA ASN A 216 21.68 -1.68 4.06
C ASN A 216 20.69 -0.55 4.33
N TYR A 217 19.60 -0.78 5.06
CA TYR A 217 18.51 0.18 5.20
C TYR A 217 18.19 0.47 6.67
N LYS A 218 17.77 1.71 6.94
CA LYS A 218 17.36 2.13 8.27
C LYS A 218 15.95 1.61 8.58
N VAL A 219 15.77 1.07 9.78
CA VAL A 219 14.45 0.70 10.28
C VAL A 219 13.66 1.95 10.68
N ILE A 220 12.40 2.01 10.32
CA ILE A 220 11.45 3.05 10.71
C ILE A 220 10.99 2.76 12.14
N ARG A 221 11.34 3.61 13.09
CA ARG A 221 11.06 3.44 14.54
C ARG A 221 9.81 4.16 14.97
#